data_a3357e79b790127b2c8a6a161182b774
#
_entry.id   a3357e79b790127b2c8a6a161182b774
#
_cell.length_a   1.000
_cell.length_b   1.000
_cell.length_c   1.000
_cell.angle_alpha   90.00
_cell.angle_beta   90.00
_cell.angle_gamma   90.00
#
_symmetry.space_group_name_H-M   'P 1'
#
loop_
_entity.id
_entity.type
_entity.pdbx_description
1 polymer ?
#
loop_
_entity_poly.entity_id
_entity_poly.type
_entity_poly.pdbx_seq_one_letter_code
_entity_poly.pdbx_strand_id
1 'polypeptide(L)'
;MWYANFYYTDWTGEKKHICKRGFSTQREAKEYERTFMDQQNATSDILFSSLVTNYLEDMEHRLKPTTMENKRFIIDTKLLPYFGRQKVCDIDTIKIRKWQNELISFRDRDDKPFSQTYLKTVNNQMSAIMNYAVSHYHLALNPCKAAGSMGKSNADEMNIWTQAEYEKFSKAISKSSMKLAFDILFYTGMRSGELLALTPADILPSKRIDINKNYAKVKGKEIFLEPKTPKSKRCISIPDFLYDDIQEYISKLYGI
;
A
#
# COMPACT_ATOMS: atom_id res chain seq x y z
N MET A 1 -39.17 27.60 17.84
CA MET A 1 -38.40 26.64 17.04
C MET A 1 -37.54 27.45 16.09
N TRP A 2 -36.22 27.26 16.17
CA TRP A 2 -35.27 28.03 15.39
C TRP A 2 -34.95 27.29 14.09
N TYR A 3 -34.48 28.03 13.05
CA TYR A 3 -34.09 27.46 11.76
C TYR A 3 -32.79 28.13 11.26
N ALA A 4 -31.99 27.38 10.52
CA ALA A 4 -30.86 27.87 9.76
C ALA A 4 -31.30 28.12 8.32
N ASN A 5 -31.07 29.34 7.83
CA ASN A 5 -31.48 29.79 6.51
C ASN A 5 -30.38 30.63 5.88
N PHE A 6 -29.62 30.05 4.93
CA PHE A 6 -28.46 30.71 4.35
C PHE A 6 -28.20 30.24 2.91
N TYR A 7 -27.45 31.05 2.18
CA TYR A 7 -26.95 30.73 0.85
C TYR A 7 -25.51 30.27 0.94
N TYR A 8 -25.14 29.30 0.12
CA TYR A 8 -23.77 28.89 -0.07
C TYR A 8 -23.48 28.68 -1.56
N THR A 9 -22.22 28.77 -1.94
CA THR A 9 -21.78 28.43 -3.30
C THR A 9 -21.28 26.99 -3.28
N ASP A 10 -21.88 26.13 -4.11
CA ASP A 10 -21.41 24.76 -4.19
C ASP A 10 -20.10 24.64 -5.00
N TRP A 11 -19.59 23.44 -5.06
CA TRP A 11 -18.35 23.11 -5.79
C TRP A 11 -18.44 23.37 -7.31
N THR A 12 -19.62 23.55 -7.87
CA THR A 12 -19.84 23.94 -9.29
C THR A 12 -19.80 25.45 -9.48
N GLY A 13 -19.75 26.22 -8.41
CA GLY A 13 -19.87 27.67 -8.44
C GLY A 13 -21.31 28.19 -8.42
N GLU A 14 -22.30 27.29 -8.33
CA GLU A 14 -23.71 27.67 -8.25
C GLU A 14 -24.12 28.08 -6.84
N LYS A 15 -24.87 29.16 -6.72
CA LYS A 15 -25.47 29.58 -5.44
C LYS A 15 -26.67 28.70 -5.12
N LYS A 16 -26.57 27.99 -4.01
CA LYS A 16 -27.64 27.15 -3.46
C LYS A 16 -28.15 27.70 -2.13
N HIS A 17 -29.38 27.37 -1.81
CA HIS A 17 -30.07 27.84 -0.63
C HIS A 17 -30.42 26.65 0.27
N ILE A 18 -30.13 26.78 1.56
CA ILE A 18 -30.51 25.83 2.59
C ILE A 18 -31.43 26.49 3.61
N CYS A 19 -32.53 25.80 3.89
CA CYS A 19 -33.42 26.12 5.00
C CYS A 19 -33.65 24.85 5.84
N LYS A 20 -32.95 24.72 6.97
CA LYS A 20 -33.12 23.60 7.91
C LYS A 20 -33.82 24.07 9.17
N ARG A 21 -34.95 23.44 9.49
CA ARG A 21 -35.78 23.76 10.66
C ARG A 21 -35.57 22.70 11.75
N GLY A 22 -36.00 23.00 12.98
CA GLY A 22 -36.06 22.01 14.06
C GLY A 22 -34.99 22.19 15.15
N PHE A 23 -34.29 23.33 15.18
CA PHE A 23 -33.32 23.59 16.24
C PHE A 23 -34.02 24.09 17.52
N SER A 24 -33.53 23.64 18.68
CA SER A 24 -34.08 24.04 19.99
C SER A 24 -33.65 25.45 20.36
N THR A 25 -32.46 25.90 19.94
CA THR A 25 -31.89 27.19 20.25
C THR A 25 -31.34 27.90 19.01
N GLN A 26 -31.25 29.22 19.08
CA GLN A 26 -30.57 30.03 18.05
C GLN A 26 -29.09 29.67 17.93
N ARG A 27 -28.46 29.29 19.01
CA ARG A 27 -27.06 28.86 19.04
C ARG A 27 -26.83 27.61 18.20
N GLU A 28 -27.69 26.60 18.38
CA GLU A 28 -27.64 25.38 17.57
C GLU A 28 -27.86 25.65 16.06
N ALA A 29 -28.78 26.54 15.70
CA ALA A 29 -29.00 26.91 14.31
C ALA A 29 -27.75 27.59 13.69
N LYS A 30 -27.12 28.50 14.44
CA LYS A 30 -25.87 29.17 14.03
C LYS A 30 -24.68 28.21 13.98
N GLU A 31 -24.58 27.28 14.90
CA GLU A 31 -23.53 26.26 14.94
C GLU A 31 -23.67 25.29 13.76
N TYR A 32 -24.91 24.93 13.39
CA TYR A 32 -25.18 24.17 12.17
C TYR A 32 -24.73 24.93 10.92
N GLU A 33 -25.10 26.20 10.78
CA GLU A 33 -24.66 27.04 9.66
C GLU A 33 -23.13 27.10 9.57
N ARG A 34 -22.46 27.38 10.70
CA ARG A 34 -21.00 27.43 10.78
C ARG A 34 -20.37 26.09 10.40
N THR A 35 -20.82 24.98 10.98
CA THR A 35 -20.31 23.63 10.69
C THR A 35 -20.54 23.26 9.23
N PHE A 36 -21.71 23.64 8.66
CA PHE A 36 -21.99 23.42 7.25
C PHE A 36 -21.06 24.24 6.35
N MET A 37 -20.86 25.52 6.67
CA MET A 37 -19.93 26.37 5.92
C MET A 37 -18.48 25.93 6.06
N ASP A 38 -18.06 25.46 7.25
CA ASP A 38 -16.73 24.89 7.47
C ASP A 38 -16.53 23.57 6.69
N GLN A 39 -17.57 22.74 6.57
CA GLN A 39 -17.57 21.54 5.74
C GLN A 39 -17.55 21.86 4.25
N GLN A 40 -18.24 22.91 3.80
CA GLN A 40 -18.18 23.39 2.42
C GLN A 40 -16.85 24.09 2.12
N ASN A 41 -16.21 24.69 3.15
CA ASN A 41 -14.87 25.27 3.07
C ASN A 41 -13.73 24.23 3.17
N ALA A 42 -14.05 22.92 3.26
CA ALA A 42 -13.11 21.85 2.91
C ALA A 42 -12.82 21.92 1.41
N THR A 43 -12.32 23.05 0.98
CA THR A 43 -12.07 23.37 -0.43
C THR A 43 -10.77 22.74 -0.88
N SER A 44 -10.69 22.42 -2.17
CA SER A 44 -9.44 22.03 -2.82
C SER A 44 -8.33 23.11 -2.75
N ASP A 45 -8.56 24.22 -2.05
CA ASP A 45 -7.61 25.32 -1.79
C ASP A 45 -6.58 25.00 -0.69
N ILE A 46 -6.57 23.77 -0.15
CA ILE A 46 -5.56 23.31 0.81
C ILE A 46 -4.26 22.91 0.10
N LEU A 47 -3.15 22.95 0.87
CA LEU A 47 -1.86 22.44 0.39
C LEU A 47 -1.92 20.92 0.20
N PHE A 48 -1.24 20.44 -0.83
CA PHE A 48 -1.14 18.99 -1.08
C PHE A 48 -0.52 18.23 0.11
N SER A 49 0.43 18.84 0.83
CA SER A 49 0.98 18.26 2.07
C SER A 49 -0.09 18.05 3.15
N SER A 50 -1.00 19.01 3.33
CA SER A 50 -2.10 18.90 4.31
C SER A 50 -3.12 17.82 3.88
N LEU A 51 -3.46 17.77 2.58
CA LEU A 51 -4.29 16.70 2.02
C LEU A 51 -3.69 15.32 2.29
N VAL A 52 -2.37 15.17 2.07
CA VAL A 52 -1.63 13.92 2.30
C VAL A 52 -1.69 13.50 3.77
N THR A 53 -1.52 14.44 4.70
CA THR A 53 -1.61 14.15 6.14
C THR A 53 -2.98 13.56 6.48
N ASN A 54 -4.06 14.22 6.09
CA ASN A 54 -5.43 13.77 6.35
C ASN A 54 -5.73 12.42 5.65
N TYR A 55 -5.24 12.25 4.42
CA TYR A 55 -5.35 10.98 3.70
C TYR A 55 -4.65 9.83 4.42
N LEU A 56 -3.44 10.03 4.93
CA LEU A 56 -2.68 9.01 5.64
C LEU A 56 -3.31 8.66 6.98
N GLU A 57 -3.83 9.64 7.72
CA GLU A 57 -4.56 9.42 8.98
C GLU A 57 -5.81 8.57 8.76
N ASP A 58 -6.63 8.89 7.75
CA ASP A 58 -7.82 8.08 7.41
C ASP A 58 -7.43 6.66 6.97
N MET A 59 -6.36 6.50 6.19
CA MET A 59 -5.90 5.18 5.70
C MET A 59 -5.24 4.31 6.77
N GLU A 60 -4.70 4.89 7.86
CA GLU A 60 -4.00 4.16 8.91
C GLU A 60 -4.90 3.11 9.58
N HIS A 61 -6.19 3.41 9.73
CA HIS A 61 -7.18 2.51 10.32
C HIS A 61 -7.73 1.47 9.34
N ARG A 62 -7.46 1.61 8.04
CA ARG A 62 -8.06 0.79 6.97
C ARG A 62 -7.06 -0.15 6.31
N LEU A 63 -5.77 0.10 6.44
CA LEU A 63 -4.73 -0.60 5.72
C LEU A 63 -3.77 -1.35 6.63
N LYS A 64 -3.20 -2.44 6.11
CA LYS A 64 -2.16 -3.18 6.82
C LYS A 64 -0.90 -2.31 6.99
N PRO A 65 -0.14 -2.47 8.10
CA PRO A 65 1.07 -1.68 8.37
C PRO A 65 2.10 -1.69 7.23
N THR A 66 2.31 -2.85 6.59
CA THR A 66 3.22 -2.97 5.43
C THR A 66 2.76 -2.16 4.22
N THR A 67 1.45 -2.07 3.99
CA THR A 67 0.88 -1.24 2.91
C THR A 67 1.05 0.24 3.22
N MET A 68 0.83 0.64 4.47
CA MET A 68 1.03 2.02 4.91
C MET A 68 2.47 2.47 4.78
N GLU A 69 3.44 1.61 5.14
CA GLU A 69 4.87 1.92 4.99
C GLU A 69 5.25 2.19 3.53
N ASN A 70 4.82 1.31 2.62
CA ASN A 70 5.06 1.50 1.18
C ASN A 70 4.39 2.77 0.63
N LYS A 71 3.17 3.09 1.08
CA LYS A 71 2.48 4.33 0.71
C LYS A 71 3.24 5.56 1.19
N ARG A 72 3.63 5.59 2.47
CA ARG A 72 4.41 6.69 3.05
C ARG A 72 5.72 6.88 2.29
N PHE A 73 6.46 5.81 2.02
CA PHE A 73 7.71 5.88 1.26
C PHE A 73 7.52 6.51 -0.13
N ILE A 74 6.52 6.09 -0.89
CA ILE A 74 6.23 6.68 -2.22
C ILE A 74 5.84 8.15 -2.09
N ILE A 75 4.97 8.48 -1.15
CA ILE A 75 4.49 9.84 -0.92
C ILE A 75 5.66 10.76 -0.57
N ASP A 76 6.47 10.38 0.41
CA ASP A 76 7.57 11.19 0.92
C ASP A 76 8.68 11.39 -0.11
N THR A 77 8.95 10.35 -0.93
CA THR A 77 10.08 10.40 -1.88
C THR A 77 9.71 10.86 -3.28
N LYS A 78 8.45 10.71 -3.72
CA LYS A 78 8.02 10.95 -5.11
C LYS A 78 6.91 11.98 -5.28
N LEU A 79 6.12 12.25 -4.25
CA LEU A 79 4.98 13.17 -4.36
C LEU A 79 5.21 14.47 -3.61
N LEU A 80 5.53 14.41 -2.32
CA LEU A 80 5.72 15.61 -1.48
C LEU A 80 6.84 16.54 -1.97
N PRO A 81 8.01 16.05 -2.44
CA PRO A 81 9.04 16.93 -2.97
C PRO A 81 8.58 17.76 -4.16
N TYR A 82 7.62 17.24 -4.93
CA TYR A 82 7.13 17.89 -6.15
C TYR A 82 5.89 18.75 -5.92
N PHE A 83 4.89 18.21 -5.20
CA PHE A 83 3.57 18.82 -5.04
C PHE A 83 3.31 19.40 -3.65
N GLY A 84 4.10 19.07 -2.63
CA GLY A 84 3.79 19.34 -1.22
C GLY A 84 3.44 20.79 -0.92
N ARG A 85 4.07 21.74 -1.60
CA ARG A 85 3.84 23.20 -1.42
C ARG A 85 2.79 23.79 -2.37
N GLN A 86 2.18 22.97 -3.22
CA GLN A 86 1.16 23.43 -4.15
C GLN A 86 -0.23 23.26 -3.55
N LYS A 87 -1.15 24.13 -3.90
CA LYS A 87 -2.57 23.95 -3.60
C LYS A 87 -3.13 22.83 -4.47
N VAL A 88 -4.04 22.06 -3.93
CA VAL A 88 -4.63 20.89 -4.61
C VAL A 88 -5.40 21.32 -5.88
N CYS A 89 -6.10 22.46 -5.81
CA CYS A 89 -6.82 23.04 -6.96
C CYS A 89 -5.89 23.47 -8.11
N ASP A 90 -4.63 23.77 -7.81
CA ASP A 90 -3.64 24.21 -8.81
C ASP A 90 -2.92 23.04 -9.50
N ILE A 91 -3.13 21.81 -9.03
CA ILE A 91 -2.52 20.62 -9.61
C ILE A 91 -3.36 20.16 -10.81
N ASP A 92 -3.00 20.63 -11.96
CA ASP A 92 -3.67 20.34 -13.23
C ASP A 92 -3.05 19.15 -13.99
N THR A 93 -3.66 18.78 -15.10
CA THR A 93 -3.20 17.72 -15.99
C THR A 93 -1.80 17.96 -16.54
N ILE A 94 -1.43 19.23 -16.80
CA ILE A 94 -0.13 19.60 -17.37
C ILE A 94 0.98 19.35 -16.34
N LYS A 95 0.76 19.75 -15.09
CA LYS A 95 1.70 19.50 -13.98
C LYS A 95 1.87 18.00 -13.70
N ILE A 96 0.77 17.23 -13.74
CA ILE A 96 0.86 15.76 -13.61
C ILE A 96 1.70 15.18 -14.74
N ARG A 97 1.48 15.57 -15.99
CA ARG A 97 2.26 15.07 -17.15
C ARG A 97 3.72 15.44 -17.04
N LYS A 98 4.04 16.66 -16.61
CA LYS A 98 5.43 17.09 -16.40
C LYS A 98 6.12 16.22 -15.37
N TRP A 99 5.49 16.02 -14.21
CA TRP A 99 6.00 15.14 -13.17
C TRP A 99 6.18 13.67 -13.63
N GLN A 100 5.20 13.13 -14.38
CA GLN A 100 5.33 11.79 -14.96
C GLN A 100 6.54 11.70 -15.90
N ASN A 101 6.73 12.69 -16.77
CA ASN A 101 7.85 12.71 -17.72
C ASN A 101 9.21 12.78 -16.99
N GLU A 102 9.30 13.54 -15.92
CA GLU A 102 10.51 13.59 -15.08
C GLU A 102 10.84 12.23 -14.46
N LEU A 103 9.82 11.50 -13.96
CA LEU A 103 10.02 10.15 -13.41
C LEU A 103 10.36 9.12 -14.49
N ILE A 104 9.78 9.22 -15.67
CA ILE A 104 10.06 8.32 -16.81
C ILE A 104 11.49 8.53 -17.33
N SER A 105 11.95 9.79 -17.37
CA SER A 105 13.30 10.12 -17.83
C SER A 105 14.38 9.93 -16.78
N PHE A 106 14.00 9.68 -15.52
CA PHE A 106 14.96 9.45 -14.44
C PHE A 106 15.87 8.25 -14.74
N ARG A 107 17.17 8.42 -14.40
CA ARG A 107 18.18 7.36 -14.42
C ARG A 107 18.90 7.34 -13.07
N ASP A 108 19.16 6.14 -12.57
CA ASP A 108 19.97 5.96 -11.36
C ASP A 108 21.48 6.09 -11.66
N ARG A 109 22.33 5.78 -10.67
CA ARG A 109 23.79 5.84 -10.82
C ARG A 109 24.35 4.86 -11.85
N ASP A 110 23.61 3.79 -12.15
CA ASP A 110 23.95 2.76 -13.11
C ASP A 110 23.25 2.98 -14.47
N ASP A 111 22.72 4.17 -14.72
CA ASP A 111 21.94 4.57 -15.90
C ASP A 111 20.66 3.74 -16.10
N LYS A 112 20.10 3.19 -15.03
CA LYS A 112 18.88 2.36 -15.10
C LYS A 112 17.63 3.21 -14.85
N PRO A 113 16.58 3.05 -15.67
CA PRO A 113 15.30 3.71 -15.45
C PRO A 113 14.52 3.04 -14.31
N PHE A 114 13.50 3.72 -13.79
CA PHE A 114 12.50 3.05 -12.97
C PHE A 114 11.77 1.98 -13.76
N SER A 115 11.47 0.84 -13.11
CA SER A 115 10.68 -0.22 -13.75
C SER A 115 9.26 0.28 -14.07
N GLN A 116 8.67 -0.29 -15.13
CA GLN A 116 7.33 0.07 -15.58
C GLN A 116 6.26 -0.16 -14.50
N THR A 117 6.39 -1.24 -13.72
CA THR A 117 5.50 -1.56 -12.62
C THR A 117 5.66 -0.60 -11.44
N TYR A 118 6.89 -0.14 -11.15
CA TYR A 118 7.13 0.88 -10.14
C TYR A 118 6.51 2.22 -10.53
N LEU A 119 6.76 2.70 -11.76
CA LEU A 119 6.15 3.92 -12.27
C LEU A 119 4.62 3.89 -12.16
N LYS A 120 4.01 2.76 -12.52
CA LYS A 120 2.57 2.59 -12.37
C LYS A 120 2.12 2.64 -10.92
N THR A 121 2.87 2.03 -10.00
CA THR A 121 2.55 2.06 -8.56
C THR A 121 2.59 3.49 -8.02
N VAL A 122 3.61 4.27 -8.39
CA VAL A 122 3.73 5.69 -8.02
C VAL A 122 2.57 6.51 -8.59
N ASN A 123 2.22 6.30 -9.86
CA ASN A 123 1.08 6.97 -10.49
C ASN A 123 -0.25 6.63 -9.80
N ASN A 124 -0.47 5.37 -9.47
CA ASN A 124 -1.67 4.92 -8.76
C ASN A 124 -1.77 5.57 -7.37
N GLN A 125 -0.64 5.77 -6.68
CA GLN A 125 -0.62 6.43 -5.38
C GLN A 125 -1.04 7.90 -5.50
N MET A 126 -0.53 8.64 -6.50
CA MET A 126 -0.96 10.02 -6.78
C MET A 126 -2.45 10.06 -7.12
N SER A 127 -2.91 9.19 -8.01
CA SER A 127 -4.32 9.11 -8.40
C SER A 127 -5.25 8.79 -7.22
N ALA A 128 -4.82 7.96 -6.27
CA ALA A 128 -5.59 7.64 -5.07
C ALA A 128 -5.77 8.88 -4.16
N ILE A 129 -4.72 9.67 -3.97
CA ILE A 129 -4.78 10.91 -3.18
C ILE A 129 -5.68 11.95 -3.89
N MET A 130 -5.57 12.09 -5.21
CA MET A 130 -6.43 13.02 -5.95
C MET A 130 -7.89 12.56 -5.98
N ASN A 131 -8.18 11.25 -6.00
CA ASN A 131 -9.54 10.74 -5.81
C ASN A 131 -10.08 11.05 -4.40
N TYR A 132 -9.23 10.97 -3.37
CA TYR A 132 -9.59 11.37 -2.02
C TYR A 132 -9.95 12.87 -1.96
N ALA A 133 -9.20 13.73 -2.69
CA ALA A 133 -9.52 15.14 -2.82
C ALA A 133 -10.87 15.37 -3.53
N VAL A 134 -11.18 14.60 -4.58
CA VAL A 134 -12.49 14.66 -5.25
C VAL A 134 -13.62 14.28 -4.28
N SER A 135 -13.41 13.22 -3.47
CA SER A 135 -14.46 12.71 -2.58
C SER A 135 -14.68 13.58 -1.33
N HIS A 136 -13.63 14.24 -0.81
CA HIS A 136 -13.66 14.88 0.50
C HIS A 136 -13.36 16.39 0.50
N TYR A 137 -12.76 16.92 -0.59
CA TYR A 137 -12.31 18.31 -0.68
C TYR A 137 -12.84 19.05 -1.92
N HIS A 138 -13.92 18.53 -2.50
CA HIS A 138 -14.63 19.17 -3.62
C HIS A 138 -13.74 19.50 -4.83
N LEU A 139 -12.66 18.73 -5.05
CA LEU A 139 -11.93 18.81 -6.30
C LEU A 139 -12.85 18.31 -7.44
N ALA A 140 -13.07 19.13 -8.46
CA ALA A 140 -14.04 18.83 -9.52
C ALA A 140 -13.72 17.52 -10.26
N LEU A 141 -12.46 17.29 -10.61
CA LEU A 141 -12.01 16.10 -11.33
C LEU A 141 -10.59 15.70 -10.90
N ASN A 142 -10.31 14.40 -10.92
CA ASN A 142 -8.96 13.91 -10.70
C ASN A 142 -8.10 14.18 -11.96
N PRO A 143 -7.07 15.05 -11.91
CA PRO A 143 -6.25 15.39 -13.06
C PRO A 143 -5.40 14.23 -13.59
N CYS A 144 -5.14 13.22 -12.74
CA CYS A 144 -4.43 12.02 -13.16
C CYS A 144 -5.21 11.19 -14.19
N LYS A 145 -6.55 11.25 -14.18
CA LYS A 145 -7.38 10.54 -15.17
C LYS A 145 -7.17 11.11 -16.57
N ALA A 146 -7.16 12.44 -16.69
CA ALA A 146 -6.93 13.12 -17.97
C ALA A 146 -5.46 13.03 -18.41
N ALA A 147 -4.52 13.06 -17.47
CA ALA A 147 -3.09 12.86 -17.77
C ALA A 147 -2.79 11.45 -18.30
N GLY A 148 -3.59 10.46 -17.94
CA GLY A 148 -3.31 9.07 -18.21
C GLY A 148 -2.30 8.46 -17.22
N SER A 149 -2.10 7.15 -17.33
CA SER A 149 -1.17 6.42 -16.46
C SER A 149 0.25 6.47 -17.00
N MET A 150 1.24 6.50 -16.12
CA MET A 150 2.62 6.17 -16.47
C MET A 150 2.93 4.72 -16.07
N GLY A 151 3.81 4.09 -16.86
CA GLY A 151 4.21 2.70 -16.65
C GLY A 151 3.14 1.68 -17.08
N LYS A 152 3.50 0.41 -17.02
CA LYS A 152 2.67 -0.72 -17.45
C LYS A 152 2.41 -1.68 -16.29
N SER A 153 1.30 -2.43 -16.35
CA SER A 153 0.96 -3.45 -15.33
C SER A 153 1.73 -4.74 -15.49
N ASN A 154 2.14 -5.04 -16.72
CA ASN A 154 2.77 -6.32 -17.04
C ASN A 154 4.23 -6.26 -16.58
N ALA A 155 4.57 -7.14 -15.64
CA ALA A 155 5.96 -7.46 -15.36
C ALA A 155 6.52 -8.28 -16.54
N ASP A 156 7.81 -8.20 -16.75
CA ASP A 156 8.52 -9.14 -17.61
C ASP A 156 8.32 -10.57 -17.09
N GLU A 157 8.45 -11.57 -17.95
CA GLU A 157 8.37 -12.97 -17.55
C GLU A 157 9.39 -13.24 -16.43
N MET A 158 8.92 -13.89 -15.37
CA MET A 158 9.79 -14.29 -14.28
C MET A 158 10.64 -15.47 -14.71
N ASN A 159 11.94 -15.37 -14.48
CA ASN A 159 12.83 -16.52 -14.62
C ASN A 159 12.46 -17.57 -13.58
N ILE A 160 12.16 -18.77 -14.05
CA ILE A 160 11.86 -19.93 -13.21
C ILE A 160 13.07 -20.87 -13.29
N TRP A 161 13.55 -21.29 -12.14
CA TRP A 161 14.62 -22.29 -12.09
C TRP A 161 14.09 -23.66 -12.40
N THR A 162 14.78 -24.35 -13.30
CA THR A 162 14.61 -25.80 -13.48
C THR A 162 15.21 -26.54 -12.29
N GLN A 163 14.81 -27.79 -12.10
CA GLN A 163 15.38 -28.64 -11.05
C GLN A 163 16.91 -28.74 -11.16
N ALA A 164 17.45 -28.91 -12.36
CA ALA A 164 18.88 -29.01 -12.59
C ALA A 164 19.65 -27.73 -12.22
N GLU A 165 19.06 -26.54 -12.47
CA GLU A 165 19.64 -25.26 -12.08
C GLU A 165 19.60 -25.07 -10.56
N TYR A 166 18.48 -25.45 -9.93
CA TYR A 166 18.36 -25.42 -8.48
C TYR A 166 19.39 -26.33 -7.78
N GLU A 167 19.56 -27.56 -8.28
CA GLU A 167 20.55 -28.50 -7.73
C GLU A 167 21.98 -27.96 -7.81
N LYS A 168 22.36 -27.28 -8.91
CA LYS A 168 23.66 -26.61 -9.03
C LYS A 168 23.81 -25.50 -7.97
N PHE A 169 22.78 -24.67 -7.82
CA PHE A 169 22.76 -23.62 -6.82
C PHE A 169 22.83 -24.16 -5.40
N SER A 170 22.02 -25.16 -5.07
CA SER A 170 21.96 -25.79 -3.75
C SER A 170 23.32 -26.37 -3.31
N LYS A 171 24.09 -26.97 -4.26
CA LYS A 171 25.45 -27.48 -4.02
C LYS A 171 26.47 -26.38 -3.68
N ALA A 172 26.25 -25.14 -4.12
CA ALA A 172 27.12 -24.02 -3.85
C ALA A 172 26.87 -23.37 -2.47
N ILE A 173 25.80 -23.75 -1.78
CA ILE A 173 25.47 -23.19 -0.46
C ILE A 173 26.26 -23.95 0.61
N SER A 174 27.19 -23.25 1.28
CA SER A 174 28.03 -23.83 2.33
C SER A 174 27.31 -23.94 3.68
N LYS A 175 26.37 -23.04 3.96
CA LYS A 175 25.66 -22.99 5.27
C LYS A 175 24.40 -23.87 5.25
N SER A 176 24.37 -24.91 6.08
CA SER A 176 23.26 -25.89 6.10
C SER A 176 21.89 -25.28 6.37
N SER A 177 21.78 -24.30 7.29
CA SER A 177 20.51 -23.61 7.55
C SER A 177 19.99 -22.78 6.36
N MET A 178 20.88 -22.20 5.58
CA MET A 178 20.52 -21.48 4.36
C MET A 178 20.07 -22.45 3.27
N LYS A 179 20.78 -23.59 3.13
CA LYS A 179 20.40 -24.65 2.20
C LYS A 179 18.98 -25.13 2.50
N LEU A 180 18.70 -25.50 3.76
CA LEU A 180 17.37 -25.94 4.18
C LEU A 180 16.29 -24.88 3.89
N ALA A 181 16.57 -23.61 4.15
CA ALA A 181 15.62 -22.53 3.86
C ALA A 181 15.28 -22.46 2.35
N PHE A 182 16.29 -22.57 1.49
CA PHE A 182 16.07 -22.58 0.04
C PHE A 182 15.39 -23.86 -0.45
N ASP A 183 15.72 -25.01 0.15
CA ASP A 183 15.05 -26.29 -0.16
C ASP A 183 13.55 -26.20 0.18
N ILE A 184 13.20 -25.65 1.35
CA ILE A 184 11.79 -25.42 1.71
C ILE A 184 11.12 -24.50 0.68
N LEU A 185 11.73 -23.38 0.32
CA LEU A 185 11.15 -22.45 -0.67
C LEU A 185 10.95 -23.10 -2.02
N PHE A 186 11.94 -23.84 -2.51
CA PHE A 186 11.90 -24.47 -3.83
C PHE A 186 10.84 -25.57 -3.93
N TYR A 187 10.81 -26.50 -2.97
CA TYR A 187 9.89 -27.64 -2.99
C TYR A 187 8.46 -27.30 -2.58
N THR A 188 8.24 -26.19 -1.87
CA THR A 188 6.88 -25.81 -1.41
C THR A 188 6.26 -24.65 -2.16
N GLY A 189 7.08 -23.83 -2.83
CA GLY A 189 6.61 -22.59 -3.46
C GLY A 189 6.04 -21.56 -2.45
N MET A 190 6.35 -21.69 -1.15
CA MET A 190 5.89 -20.71 -0.17
C MET A 190 6.63 -19.37 -0.31
N ARG A 191 6.02 -18.30 0.20
CA ARG A 191 6.65 -16.98 0.19
C ARG A 191 7.72 -16.89 1.28
N SER A 192 8.76 -16.08 1.05
CA SER A 192 9.83 -15.85 2.04
C SER A 192 9.32 -15.43 3.42
N GLY A 193 8.29 -14.56 3.46
CA GLY A 193 7.67 -14.16 4.73
C GLY A 193 6.88 -15.29 5.43
N GLU A 194 6.34 -16.24 4.68
CA GLU A 194 5.70 -17.44 5.23
C GLU A 194 6.76 -18.39 5.82
N LEU A 195 7.88 -18.60 5.12
CA LEU A 195 9.02 -19.36 5.63
C LEU A 195 9.55 -18.77 6.95
N LEU A 196 9.82 -17.46 6.98
CA LEU A 196 10.35 -16.78 8.17
C LEU A 196 9.38 -16.77 9.36
N ALA A 197 8.11 -17.07 9.12
CA ALA A 197 7.09 -17.16 10.15
C ALA A 197 6.93 -18.60 10.71
N LEU A 198 7.54 -19.62 10.09
CA LEU A 198 7.38 -21.01 10.52
C LEU A 198 7.92 -21.25 11.93
N THR A 199 7.19 -22.06 12.66
CA THR A 199 7.57 -22.59 13.96
C THR A 199 7.52 -24.12 13.93
N PRO A 200 8.15 -24.83 14.88
CA PRO A 200 8.07 -26.31 14.94
C PRO A 200 6.63 -26.84 14.93
N ALA A 201 5.68 -26.12 15.54
CA ALA A 201 4.28 -26.51 15.58
C ALA A 201 3.58 -26.50 14.20
N ASP A 202 4.14 -25.78 13.23
CA ASP A 202 3.60 -25.73 11.87
C ASP A 202 4.04 -26.93 11.00
N ILE A 203 5.01 -27.73 11.49
CA ILE A 203 5.51 -28.94 10.82
C ILE A 203 4.74 -30.14 11.33
N LEU A 204 3.78 -30.62 10.55
CA LEU A 204 2.86 -31.65 10.98
C LEU A 204 3.48 -33.08 10.81
N PRO A 205 3.17 -34.04 11.71
CA PRO A 205 3.64 -35.44 11.62
C PRO A 205 3.23 -36.12 10.30
N SER A 206 2.19 -35.61 9.64
CA SER A 206 1.72 -36.08 8.33
C SER A 206 2.61 -35.64 7.15
N LYS A 207 3.84 -35.18 7.40
CA LYS A 207 4.78 -34.62 6.42
C LYS A 207 4.17 -33.46 5.64
N ARG A 208 3.55 -32.53 6.35
CA ARG A 208 2.92 -31.35 5.81
C ARG A 208 3.34 -30.11 6.57
N ILE A 209 3.37 -28.98 5.90
CA ILE A 209 3.59 -27.67 6.52
C ILE A 209 2.28 -26.90 6.52
N ASP A 210 1.86 -26.41 7.69
CA ASP A 210 0.70 -25.51 7.84
C ASP A 210 1.13 -24.06 7.69
N ILE A 211 0.67 -23.40 6.64
CA ILE A 211 0.97 -22.00 6.36
C ILE A 211 -0.20 -21.14 6.83
N ASN A 212 -0.06 -20.56 8.01
CA ASN A 212 -1.13 -19.81 8.68
C ASN A 212 -0.73 -18.38 9.07
N LYS A 213 0.53 -17.98 8.89
CA LYS A 213 1.09 -16.69 9.28
C LYS A 213 2.18 -16.22 8.32
N ASN A 214 2.51 -14.93 8.38
CA ASN A 214 3.53 -14.30 7.55
C ASN A 214 4.35 -13.33 8.38
N TYR A 215 5.66 -13.41 8.29
CA TYR A 215 6.59 -12.49 8.91
C TYR A 215 6.75 -11.23 8.03
N ALA A 216 6.82 -10.07 8.66
CA ALA A 216 7.18 -8.82 8.03
C ALA A 216 7.99 -7.94 8.99
N LYS A 217 8.82 -7.06 8.42
CA LYS A 217 9.54 -6.05 9.19
C LYS A 217 9.03 -4.67 8.79
N VAL A 218 8.49 -3.90 9.77
CA VAL A 218 7.94 -2.56 9.58
C VAL A 218 8.62 -1.60 10.54
N LYS A 219 9.23 -0.55 10.03
CA LYS A 219 10.00 0.44 10.82
C LYS A 219 11.01 -0.22 11.78
N GLY A 220 11.70 -1.26 11.29
CA GLY A 220 12.69 -2.00 12.09
C GLY A 220 12.10 -3.00 13.08
N LYS A 221 10.80 -3.02 13.33
CA LYS A 221 10.11 -3.96 14.22
C LYS A 221 9.64 -5.19 13.45
N GLU A 222 9.84 -6.35 14.04
CA GLU A 222 9.34 -7.62 13.51
C GLU A 222 7.87 -7.79 13.88
N ILE A 223 7.07 -8.16 12.92
CA ILE A 223 5.62 -8.38 13.10
C ILE A 223 5.19 -9.67 12.40
N PHE A 224 4.31 -10.41 13.06
CA PHE A 224 3.63 -11.56 12.48
C PHE A 224 2.23 -11.14 12.08
N LEU A 225 1.89 -11.39 10.84
CA LEU A 225 0.62 -10.99 10.23
C LEU A 225 -0.16 -12.24 9.82
N GLU A 226 -1.47 -12.14 9.88
CA GLU A 226 -2.31 -13.13 9.19
C GLU A 226 -2.11 -13.06 7.67
N PRO A 227 -2.26 -14.19 6.96
CA PRO A 227 -2.21 -14.22 5.51
C PRO A 227 -3.15 -13.18 4.88
N LYS A 228 -2.82 -12.76 3.66
CA LYS A 228 -3.53 -11.67 2.99
C LYS A 228 -4.99 -11.99 2.67
N THR A 229 -5.30 -13.26 2.47
CA THR A 229 -6.66 -13.76 2.21
C THR A 229 -6.88 -15.08 2.94
N PRO A 230 -8.14 -15.45 3.27
CA PRO A 230 -8.44 -16.76 3.86
C PRO A 230 -7.90 -17.94 3.04
N LYS A 231 -7.93 -17.84 1.71
CA LYS A 231 -7.37 -18.85 0.78
C LYS A 231 -5.85 -18.98 0.84
N SER A 232 -5.16 -18.05 1.48
CA SER A 232 -3.70 -18.13 1.67
C SER A 232 -3.31 -19.02 2.85
N LYS A 233 -4.23 -19.33 3.77
CA LYS A 233 -4.06 -20.38 4.78
C LYS A 233 -4.16 -21.72 4.06
N ARG A 234 -3.09 -22.50 4.12
CA ARG A 234 -2.99 -23.76 3.37
C ARG A 234 -2.01 -24.72 4.02
N CYS A 235 -2.25 -26.00 3.82
CA CYS A 235 -1.31 -27.06 4.15
C CYS A 235 -0.63 -27.56 2.86
N ILE A 236 0.69 -27.70 2.86
CA ILE A 236 1.49 -28.20 1.74
C ILE A 236 2.15 -29.52 2.16
N SER A 237 1.98 -30.57 1.37
CA SER A 237 2.74 -31.81 1.54
C SER A 237 4.17 -31.60 1.08
N ILE A 238 5.13 -32.19 1.79
CA ILE A 238 6.56 -32.09 1.49
C ILE A 238 7.16 -33.47 1.28
N PRO A 239 8.24 -33.60 0.46
CA PRO A 239 8.97 -34.85 0.31
C PRO A 239 9.56 -35.34 1.64
N ASP A 240 9.75 -36.66 1.75
CA ASP A 240 10.26 -37.32 2.96
C ASP A 240 11.62 -36.75 3.39
N PHE A 241 12.56 -36.63 2.45
CA PHE A 241 13.88 -36.10 2.76
C PHE A 241 13.84 -34.69 3.35
N LEU A 242 12.93 -33.83 2.84
CA LEU A 242 12.80 -32.46 3.30
C LEU A 242 12.18 -32.42 4.72
N TYR A 243 11.25 -33.33 5.00
CA TYR A 243 10.69 -33.48 6.34
C TYR A 243 11.78 -33.90 7.33
N ASP A 244 12.61 -34.89 6.97
CA ASP A 244 13.69 -35.41 7.82
C ASP A 244 14.77 -34.33 8.09
N ASP A 245 15.15 -33.57 7.06
CA ASP A 245 16.08 -32.42 7.18
C ASP A 245 15.52 -31.32 8.11
N ILE A 246 14.22 -31.03 8.01
CA ILE A 246 13.55 -30.07 8.91
C ILE A 246 13.54 -30.58 10.36
N GLN A 247 13.23 -31.86 10.59
CA GLN A 247 13.21 -32.45 11.92
C GLN A 247 14.62 -32.45 12.53
N GLU A 248 15.64 -32.81 11.76
CA GLU A 248 17.03 -32.73 12.22
C GLU A 248 17.44 -31.29 12.60
N TYR A 249 17.01 -30.31 11.82
CA TYR A 249 17.27 -28.89 12.11
C TYR A 249 16.57 -28.43 13.39
N ILE A 250 15.30 -28.80 13.58
CA ILE A 250 14.53 -28.52 14.80
C ILE A 250 15.20 -29.14 16.02
N SER A 251 15.61 -30.43 15.93
CA SER A 251 16.28 -31.14 17.00
C SER A 251 17.59 -30.45 17.41
N LYS A 252 18.40 -30.02 16.46
CA LYS A 252 19.64 -29.26 16.72
C LYS A 252 19.41 -27.91 17.39
N LEU A 253 18.30 -27.21 17.05
CA LEU A 253 18.00 -25.90 17.62
C LEU A 253 17.44 -25.96 19.04
N TYR A 254 16.60 -26.93 19.32
CA TYR A 254 15.82 -26.97 20.55
C TYR A 254 16.26 -28.11 21.50
N GLY A 255 17.17 -28.99 21.08
CA GLY A 255 17.66 -30.11 21.90
C GLY A 255 16.60 -31.19 22.15
N ILE A 256 15.62 -31.32 21.23
CA ILE A 256 14.47 -32.21 21.34
C ILE A 256 14.68 -33.42 20.42
#